data_cf602686289f86cf7f690fe36d809e8a
#
_entry.id   cf602686289f86cf7f690fe36d809e8a
#
_cell.length_a   1.000
_cell.length_b   1.000
_cell.length_c   1.000
_cell.angle_alpha   90.00
_cell.angle_beta   90.00
_cell.angle_gamma   90.00
#
_symmetry.space_group_name_H-M   'P 1'
#
loop_
_entity.id
_entity.type
_entity.pdbx_description
1 polymer ?
#
loop_
_entity_poly.entity_id
_entity_poly.type
_entity_poly.pdbx_seq_one_letter_code
_entity_poly.pdbx_strand_id
1 'polypeptide(L)'
;MIKIYTVYFEGKYRPDYVTKLYHSLKRNCKVPFEFICLSDTKEVEADKIIMLPKWSDIKIHWYKLKFFSPLFGGQQPGDDIIVMDIDQIIVGDVTDMINWPVEENEIVTYRKWWKKGDPCEGNTVKLNGGWYKFKSGSLKFVWDDFAINPEYWQLHFYENGTVHKKYYGEQNYVKWKILEHKAKLTKTPSEWIAKYTDDYNENLKLNQIYMQKFDTDFMILDKEVNEKLKVVHFTGVGRKINENYLL
;
A
#
# COMPACT_ATOMS: atom_id res chain seq x y z
N MET A 1 -18.84 3.79 5.10
CA MET A 1 -17.74 4.35 5.94
C MET A 1 -16.41 3.97 5.31
N ILE A 2 -15.38 4.83 5.42
CA ILE A 2 -14.06 4.53 4.87
C ILE A 2 -13.33 3.60 5.83
N LYS A 3 -12.82 2.48 5.29
CA LYS A 3 -12.01 1.52 6.05
C LYS A 3 -10.60 1.44 5.45
N ILE A 4 -9.61 1.63 6.29
CA ILE A 4 -8.19 1.54 5.92
C ILE A 4 -7.60 0.30 6.57
N TYR A 5 -7.15 -0.62 5.75
CA TYR A 5 -6.58 -1.88 6.15
C TYR A 5 -5.08 -1.91 5.95
N THR A 6 -4.40 -2.59 6.87
CA THR A 6 -2.99 -2.94 6.71
C THR A 6 -2.73 -4.38 7.17
N VAL A 7 -1.56 -4.90 6.81
CA VAL A 7 -1.10 -6.22 7.26
C VAL A 7 0.22 -6.06 7.97
N TYR A 8 0.29 -6.62 9.16
CA TYR A 8 1.51 -6.73 9.95
C TYR A 8 1.75 -8.19 10.35
N PHE A 9 3.00 -8.59 10.38
CA PHE A 9 3.47 -9.85 10.98
C PHE A 9 4.90 -9.65 11.48
N GLU A 10 5.20 -10.35 12.55
CA GLU A 10 6.51 -10.28 13.18
C GLU A 10 7.64 -10.73 12.25
N GLY A 11 8.84 -10.26 12.53
CA GLY A 11 10.07 -10.68 11.86
C GLY A 11 10.54 -9.81 10.70
N LYS A 12 9.67 -8.99 10.06
CA LYS A 12 10.09 -8.05 9.00
C LYS A 12 10.21 -6.62 9.50
N TYR A 13 9.22 -6.16 10.24
CA TYR A 13 9.12 -4.82 10.81
C TYR A 13 8.80 -4.91 12.30
N ARG A 14 9.05 -3.83 13.05
CA ARG A 14 8.60 -3.72 14.43
C ARG A 14 7.12 -3.30 14.46
N PRO A 15 6.38 -3.62 15.55
CA PRO A 15 4.97 -3.24 15.69
C PRO A 15 4.71 -1.74 15.57
N ASP A 16 5.66 -0.91 15.98
CA ASP A 16 5.58 0.54 15.96
C ASP A 16 5.41 1.14 14.54
N TYR A 17 5.74 0.40 13.48
CA TYR A 17 5.43 0.82 12.10
C TYR A 17 3.92 0.99 11.86
N VAL A 18 3.12 0.09 12.43
CA VAL A 18 1.65 0.19 12.37
C VAL A 18 1.18 1.41 13.14
N THR A 19 1.66 1.59 14.38
CA THR A 19 1.35 2.73 15.23
C THR A 19 1.66 4.06 14.54
N LYS A 20 2.81 4.15 13.90
CA LYS A 20 3.28 5.36 13.20
C LYS A 20 2.43 5.69 11.98
N LEU A 21 2.11 4.69 11.16
CA LEU A 21 1.17 4.87 10.05
C LEU A 21 -0.18 5.36 10.58
N TYR A 22 -0.71 4.70 11.61
CA TYR A 22 -1.99 5.06 12.20
C TYR A 22 -2.03 6.50 12.73
N HIS A 23 -1.05 6.90 13.54
CA HIS A 23 -0.98 8.24 14.09
C HIS A 23 -0.75 9.30 12.99
N SER A 24 0.07 8.99 11.99
CA SER A 24 0.27 9.90 10.86
C SER A 24 -1.00 10.09 10.02
N LEU A 25 -1.80 9.04 9.84
CA LEU A 25 -3.14 9.14 9.23
C LEU A 25 -4.08 9.99 10.08
N LYS A 26 -4.15 9.75 11.39
CA LYS A 26 -5.02 10.54 12.30
C LYS A 26 -4.68 12.04 12.28
N ARG A 27 -3.39 12.40 12.19
CA ARG A 27 -2.96 13.80 12.11
C ARG A 27 -3.28 14.47 10.77
N ASN A 28 -3.22 13.71 9.68
CA ASN A 28 -3.23 14.26 8.32
C ASN A 28 -4.48 13.91 7.51
N CYS A 29 -5.49 13.29 8.11
CA CYS A 29 -6.77 12.98 7.46
C CYS A 29 -7.91 13.67 8.21
N LYS A 30 -8.67 14.49 7.50
CA LYS A 30 -9.79 15.25 8.09
C LYS A 30 -11.14 14.52 8.00
N VAL A 31 -11.18 13.38 7.33
CA VAL A 31 -12.41 12.58 7.23
C VAL A 31 -12.37 11.40 8.18
N PRO A 32 -13.51 10.98 8.72
CA PRO A 32 -13.58 9.81 9.58
C PRO A 32 -13.22 8.53 8.82
N PHE A 33 -12.37 7.71 9.42
CA PHE A 33 -12.03 6.38 8.93
C PHE A 33 -11.89 5.40 10.11
N GLU A 34 -12.01 4.11 9.83
CA GLU A 34 -11.64 3.03 10.74
C GLU A 34 -10.33 2.40 10.24
N PHE A 35 -9.30 2.37 11.09
CA PHE A 35 -8.00 1.75 10.76
C PHE A 35 -7.94 0.33 11.33
N ILE A 36 -7.77 -0.65 10.45
CA ILE A 36 -7.88 -2.07 10.77
C ILE A 36 -6.56 -2.77 10.41
N CYS A 37 -5.94 -3.44 11.37
CA CYS A 37 -4.73 -4.21 11.16
C CYS A 37 -5.02 -5.72 11.19
N LEU A 38 -4.64 -6.42 10.12
CA LEU A 38 -4.56 -7.86 10.09
C LEU A 38 -3.18 -8.27 10.60
N SER A 39 -3.09 -8.93 11.75
CA SER A 39 -1.83 -9.14 12.45
C SER A 39 -1.73 -10.52 13.10
N ASP A 40 -0.52 -11.03 13.23
CA ASP A 40 -0.20 -12.24 14.03
C ASP A 40 0.05 -11.92 15.51
N THR A 41 0.08 -10.64 15.89
CA THR A 41 0.22 -10.18 17.27
C THR A 41 -0.80 -9.10 17.61
N LYS A 42 -1.04 -8.89 18.91
CA LYS A 42 -1.87 -7.82 19.46
C LYS A 42 -1.07 -6.58 19.85
N GLU A 43 0.24 -6.58 19.65
CA GLU A 43 1.15 -5.49 20.05
C GLU A 43 1.12 -4.27 19.10
N VAL A 44 0.28 -4.31 18.09
CA VAL A 44 0.07 -3.18 17.16
C VAL A 44 -1.07 -2.28 17.62
N GLU A 45 -1.00 -1.01 17.28
CA GLU A 45 -2.05 -0.04 17.56
C GLU A 45 -2.92 0.21 16.32
N ALA A 46 -4.23 -0.04 16.47
CA ALA A 46 -5.24 0.17 15.43
C ALA A 46 -6.62 0.32 16.08
N ASP A 47 -7.60 0.88 15.36
CA ASP A 47 -8.99 0.91 15.85
C ASP A 47 -9.55 -0.52 15.99
N LYS A 48 -9.07 -1.45 15.14
CA LYS A 48 -9.42 -2.86 15.19
C LYS A 48 -8.24 -3.75 14.77
N ILE A 49 -8.00 -4.81 15.53
CA ILE A 49 -7.02 -5.84 15.18
C ILE A 49 -7.77 -7.12 14.82
N ILE A 50 -7.44 -7.68 13.66
CA ILE A 50 -7.91 -9.00 13.24
C ILE A 50 -6.72 -9.93 13.29
N MET A 51 -6.83 -10.98 14.08
CA MET A 51 -5.77 -11.98 14.14
C MET A 51 -5.68 -12.73 12.81
N LEU A 52 -4.46 -12.88 12.31
CA LEU A 52 -4.19 -13.64 11.09
C LEU A 52 -4.82 -15.02 11.19
N PRO A 53 -5.72 -15.40 10.27
CA PRO A 53 -6.27 -16.74 10.26
C PRO A 53 -5.15 -17.72 9.89
N LYS A 54 -5.09 -18.85 10.58
CA LYS A 54 -4.31 -20.00 10.11
C LYS A 54 -5.03 -20.55 8.87
N TRP A 55 -4.65 -20.02 7.73
CA TRP A 55 -5.29 -20.41 6.47
C TRP A 55 -4.23 -20.63 5.43
N SER A 56 -4.00 -21.90 5.10
CA SER A 56 -3.07 -22.32 4.06
C SER A 56 -1.66 -21.67 4.15
N ASP A 57 -0.75 -22.03 3.29
CA ASP A 57 0.61 -21.46 3.23
C ASP A 57 0.66 -20.10 2.53
N ILE A 58 -0.24 -19.18 2.93
CA ILE A 58 -0.19 -17.81 2.45
C ILE A 58 0.95 -17.09 3.11
N LYS A 59 1.86 -16.56 2.29
CA LYS A 59 3.07 -15.91 2.76
C LYS A 59 2.89 -14.41 2.85
N ILE A 60 3.10 -13.88 4.04
CA ILE A 60 3.40 -12.49 4.34
C ILE A 60 2.41 -11.51 3.65
N HIS A 61 2.89 -10.69 2.72
CA HIS A 61 2.12 -9.63 2.06
C HIS A 61 0.98 -10.14 1.15
N TRP A 62 0.98 -11.42 0.79
CA TRP A 62 -0.14 -12.03 0.07
C TRP A 62 -1.43 -12.04 0.88
N TYR A 63 -1.36 -11.91 2.20
CA TYR A 63 -2.54 -11.72 3.05
C TYR A 63 -3.35 -10.46 2.70
N LYS A 64 -2.76 -9.47 2.03
CA LYS A 64 -3.49 -8.31 1.51
C LYS A 64 -4.64 -8.70 0.58
N LEU A 65 -4.52 -9.82 -0.12
CA LEU A 65 -5.58 -10.31 -1.01
C LEU A 65 -6.87 -10.66 -0.27
N LYS A 66 -6.78 -10.95 1.03
CA LYS A 66 -7.95 -11.24 1.86
C LYS A 66 -8.93 -10.06 1.95
N PHE A 67 -8.43 -8.84 1.80
CA PHE A 67 -9.28 -7.65 1.82
C PHE A 67 -10.16 -7.50 0.57
N PHE A 68 -9.88 -8.24 -0.50
CA PHE A 68 -10.79 -8.35 -1.66
C PHE A 68 -11.97 -9.31 -1.41
N SER A 69 -11.91 -10.11 -0.33
CA SER A 69 -13.03 -10.95 0.09
C SER A 69 -14.14 -10.08 0.68
N PRO A 70 -15.36 -10.14 0.14
CA PRO A 70 -16.49 -9.39 0.68
C PRO A 70 -16.72 -9.75 2.16
N LEU A 71 -17.17 -8.78 2.93
CA LEU A 71 -17.49 -8.90 4.37
C LEU A 71 -16.29 -9.19 5.28
N PHE A 72 -15.11 -9.48 4.75
CA PHE A 72 -13.93 -9.72 5.58
C PHE A 72 -13.51 -8.43 6.30
N GLY A 73 -13.13 -8.56 7.56
CA GLY A 73 -12.68 -7.43 8.36
C GLY A 73 -13.79 -6.44 8.76
N GLY A 74 -15.06 -6.79 8.58
CA GLY A 74 -16.20 -5.93 8.87
C GLY A 74 -16.60 -5.02 7.71
N GLN A 75 -16.15 -5.33 6.49
CA GLN A 75 -16.60 -4.63 5.28
C GLN A 75 -18.10 -4.77 5.10
N GLN A 76 -18.73 -3.74 4.56
CA GLN A 76 -20.10 -3.78 4.11
C GLN A 76 -20.14 -3.51 2.60
N PRO A 77 -21.13 -4.04 1.87
CA PRO A 77 -21.29 -3.75 0.44
C PRO A 77 -21.27 -2.25 0.18
N GLY A 78 -20.47 -1.80 -0.77
CA GLY A 78 -20.34 -0.39 -1.15
C GLY A 78 -19.42 0.46 -0.26
N ASP A 79 -18.85 -0.10 0.83
CA ASP A 79 -17.80 0.58 1.59
C ASP A 79 -16.60 0.89 0.68
N ASP A 80 -15.98 2.05 0.88
CA ASP A 80 -14.67 2.36 0.32
C ASP A 80 -13.59 1.62 1.12
N ILE A 81 -12.88 0.73 0.46
CA ILE A 81 -11.82 -0.08 1.04
C ILE A 81 -10.48 0.49 0.60
N ILE A 82 -9.62 0.79 1.56
CA ILE A 82 -8.25 1.20 1.32
C ILE A 82 -7.32 0.16 1.97
N VAL A 83 -6.34 -0.29 1.23
CA VAL A 83 -5.28 -1.20 1.74
C VAL A 83 -3.95 -0.49 1.60
N MET A 84 -3.21 -0.37 2.70
CA MET A 84 -1.92 0.33 2.76
C MET A 84 -0.80 -0.57 3.29
N ASP A 85 0.40 -0.42 2.74
CA ASP A 85 1.61 -0.98 3.35
C ASP A 85 2.02 -0.14 4.57
N ILE A 86 2.67 -0.78 5.54
CA ILE A 86 3.10 -0.14 6.80
C ILE A 86 4.41 0.65 6.66
N ASP A 87 5.16 0.45 5.59
CA ASP A 87 6.43 1.15 5.33
C ASP A 87 6.20 2.49 4.61
N GLN A 88 5.27 3.27 5.14
CA GLN A 88 4.90 4.60 4.65
C GLN A 88 4.73 5.57 5.80
N ILE A 89 5.03 6.85 5.55
CA ILE A 89 4.73 7.96 6.45
C ILE A 89 3.83 8.95 5.72
N ILE A 90 2.77 9.40 6.39
CA ILE A 90 1.90 10.45 5.89
C ILE A 90 2.47 11.79 6.33
N VAL A 91 2.86 12.61 5.38
CA VAL A 91 3.55 13.89 5.62
C VAL A 91 2.72 15.12 5.24
N GLY A 92 1.61 14.92 4.54
CA GLY A 92 0.69 15.98 4.13
C GLY A 92 -0.77 15.57 4.25
N ASP A 93 -1.69 16.52 4.06
CA ASP A 93 -3.14 16.26 4.09
C ASP A 93 -3.53 15.22 3.04
N VAL A 94 -4.00 14.07 3.50
CA VAL A 94 -4.44 12.95 2.64
C VAL A 94 -5.94 12.91 2.42
N THR A 95 -6.67 13.91 2.88
CA THR A 95 -8.15 13.92 2.83
C THR A 95 -8.69 13.68 1.42
N ASP A 96 -8.13 14.34 0.42
CA ASP A 96 -8.53 14.16 -0.99
C ASP A 96 -8.10 12.80 -1.57
N MET A 97 -6.97 12.25 -1.13
CA MET A 97 -6.53 10.91 -1.51
C MET A 97 -7.46 9.83 -0.91
N ILE A 98 -7.84 9.99 0.35
CA ILE A 98 -8.77 9.08 1.04
C ILE A 98 -10.18 9.18 0.42
N ASN A 99 -10.60 10.38 0.04
CA ASN A 99 -11.88 10.64 -0.65
C ASN A 99 -11.83 10.46 -2.17
N TRP A 100 -10.68 10.06 -2.73
CA TRP A 100 -10.57 9.85 -4.18
C TRP A 100 -11.72 8.98 -4.68
N PRO A 101 -12.45 9.44 -5.70
CA PRO A 101 -13.60 8.67 -6.19
C PRO A 101 -13.14 7.32 -6.74
N VAL A 102 -13.89 6.29 -6.45
CA VAL A 102 -13.70 4.95 -7.01
C VAL A 102 -15.05 4.39 -7.43
N GLU A 103 -15.10 3.86 -8.64
CA GLU A 103 -16.29 3.27 -9.24
C GLU A 103 -16.37 1.76 -8.91
N GLU A 104 -17.53 1.17 -9.18
CA GLU A 104 -17.64 -0.28 -9.18
C GLU A 104 -16.71 -0.88 -10.24
N ASN A 105 -16.12 -2.02 -9.94
CA ASN A 105 -15.16 -2.70 -10.82
C ASN A 105 -13.92 -1.85 -11.16
N GLU A 106 -13.49 -1.01 -10.23
CA GLU A 106 -12.30 -0.16 -10.35
C GLU A 106 -11.34 -0.39 -9.18
N ILE A 107 -10.03 -0.38 -9.48
CA ILE A 107 -8.97 -0.25 -8.50
C ILE A 107 -8.17 1.03 -8.74
N VAL A 108 -7.97 1.82 -7.70
CA VAL A 108 -7.10 2.99 -7.71
C VAL A 108 -5.82 2.67 -6.97
N THR A 109 -4.67 3.06 -7.49
CA THR A 109 -3.36 2.78 -6.91
C THR A 109 -2.38 3.92 -7.11
N TYR A 110 -1.24 3.87 -6.41
CA TYR A 110 -0.15 4.82 -6.62
C TYR A 110 0.45 4.69 -8.02
N ARG A 111 0.84 5.82 -8.59
CA ARG A 111 1.68 5.86 -9.78
C ARG A 111 3.13 5.51 -9.43
N LYS A 112 3.74 4.59 -10.18
CA LYS A 112 5.18 4.26 -10.05
C LYS A 112 6.04 5.28 -10.82
N TRP A 113 6.12 6.51 -10.34
CA TRP A 113 6.85 7.61 -11.00
C TRP A 113 8.36 7.35 -11.13
N TRP A 114 8.95 6.53 -10.25
CA TRP A 114 10.38 6.17 -10.28
C TRP A 114 10.75 5.20 -11.38
N LYS A 115 9.80 4.72 -12.13
CA LYS A 115 10.02 3.89 -13.31
C LYS A 115 9.77 4.72 -14.56
N LYS A 116 10.84 5.04 -15.31
CA LYS A 116 10.70 5.69 -16.63
C LYS A 116 9.68 4.94 -17.48
N GLY A 117 8.78 5.67 -18.10
CA GLY A 117 7.77 5.13 -18.99
C GLY A 117 6.66 4.32 -18.29
N ASP A 118 6.41 4.54 -16.98
CA ASP A 118 5.21 3.98 -16.37
C ASP A 118 3.97 4.72 -16.91
N PRO A 119 3.24 4.13 -17.86
CA PRO A 119 2.08 4.79 -18.45
C PRO A 119 0.95 4.91 -17.42
N CYS A 120 0.09 5.89 -17.60
CA CYS A 120 -1.10 6.05 -16.76
C CYS A 120 -2.19 5.05 -17.10
N GLU A 121 -2.18 4.50 -18.32
CA GLU A 121 -3.23 3.65 -18.88
C GLU A 121 -2.66 2.52 -19.73
N GLY A 122 -3.48 1.51 -19.99
CA GLY A 122 -3.17 0.40 -20.86
C GLY A 122 -2.53 -0.80 -20.16
N ASN A 123 -2.28 -1.86 -20.93
CA ASN A 123 -1.82 -3.16 -20.42
C ASN A 123 -0.41 -3.14 -19.81
N THR A 124 0.37 -2.14 -20.10
CA THR A 124 1.73 -1.95 -19.58
C THR A 124 1.76 -1.23 -18.23
N VAL A 125 0.62 -0.69 -17.77
CA VAL A 125 0.49 -0.03 -16.48
C VAL A 125 0.95 -0.96 -15.36
N LYS A 126 1.83 -0.45 -14.49
CA LYS A 126 2.31 -1.20 -13.33
C LYS A 126 1.51 -0.83 -12.11
N LEU A 127 0.93 -1.82 -11.45
CA LEU A 127 0.26 -1.64 -10.19
C LEU A 127 1.27 -1.48 -9.07
N ASN A 128 1.04 -0.53 -8.16
CA ASN A 128 1.85 -0.33 -6.98
C ASN A 128 1.10 -0.87 -5.76
N GLY A 129 1.64 -1.92 -5.13
CA GLY A 129 1.03 -2.60 -3.99
C GLY A 129 1.01 -1.80 -2.69
N GLY A 130 1.65 -0.63 -2.64
CA GLY A 130 1.72 0.17 -1.41
C GLY A 130 0.39 0.80 -0.99
N TRP A 131 -0.53 0.96 -1.92
CA TRP A 131 -1.86 1.51 -1.66
C TRP A 131 -2.85 1.08 -2.73
N TYR A 132 -3.99 0.58 -2.28
CA TYR A 132 -5.15 0.25 -3.12
C TYR A 132 -6.39 0.93 -2.58
N LYS A 133 -7.25 1.40 -3.48
CA LYS A 133 -8.63 1.79 -3.15
C LYS A 133 -9.60 1.13 -4.11
N PHE A 134 -10.70 0.57 -3.58
CA PHE A 134 -11.75 -0.10 -4.35
C PHE A 134 -13.05 -0.17 -3.53
N LYS A 135 -14.17 -0.49 -4.17
CA LYS A 135 -15.45 -0.75 -3.49
C LYS A 135 -15.51 -2.18 -2.94
N SER A 136 -15.96 -2.33 -1.70
CA SER A 136 -16.15 -3.66 -1.08
C SER A 136 -16.99 -4.57 -1.96
N GLY A 137 -16.47 -5.74 -2.28
CA GLY A 137 -17.11 -6.75 -3.10
C GLY A 137 -16.98 -6.57 -4.62
N SER A 138 -16.62 -5.37 -5.11
CA SER A 138 -16.55 -5.10 -6.56
C SER A 138 -15.43 -5.89 -7.27
N LEU A 139 -14.36 -6.21 -6.57
CA LEU A 139 -13.20 -6.93 -7.10
C LEU A 139 -13.00 -8.30 -6.42
N LYS A 140 -14.09 -8.93 -5.98
CA LYS A 140 -14.04 -10.21 -5.24
C LYS A 140 -13.30 -11.33 -5.98
N PHE A 141 -13.29 -11.30 -7.30
CA PHE A 141 -12.58 -12.27 -8.13
C PHE A 141 -11.08 -12.34 -7.83
N VAL A 142 -10.48 -11.25 -7.36
CA VAL A 142 -9.06 -11.23 -6.93
C VAL A 142 -8.84 -12.22 -5.78
N TRP A 143 -9.78 -12.26 -4.82
CA TRP A 143 -9.72 -13.20 -3.72
C TRP A 143 -10.22 -14.57 -4.11
N ASP A 144 -11.37 -14.68 -4.76
CA ASP A 144 -12.05 -15.94 -5.07
C ASP A 144 -11.13 -16.85 -5.89
N ASP A 145 -10.47 -16.31 -6.91
CA ASP A 145 -9.54 -17.07 -7.75
C ASP A 145 -8.25 -17.46 -6.99
N PHE A 146 -7.75 -16.57 -6.14
CA PHE A 146 -6.58 -16.85 -5.31
C PHE A 146 -6.87 -17.97 -4.30
N ALA A 147 -8.04 -17.94 -3.70
CA ALA A 147 -8.47 -18.87 -2.67
C ALA A 147 -8.60 -20.32 -3.14
N ILE A 148 -8.78 -20.54 -4.44
CA ILE A 148 -8.86 -21.88 -5.03
C ILE A 148 -7.52 -22.62 -4.88
N ASN A 149 -6.40 -21.95 -5.13
CA ASN A 149 -5.07 -22.54 -4.99
C ASN A 149 -4.01 -21.46 -4.69
N PRO A 150 -3.90 -21.01 -3.44
CA PRO A 150 -2.96 -19.96 -3.04
C PRO A 150 -1.50 -20.31 -3.31
N GLU A 151 -1.12 -21.56 -3.12
CA GLU A 151 0.25 -22.03 -3.36
C GLU A 151 0.63 -21.88 -4.84
N TYR A 152 -0.23 -22.35 -5.75
CA TYR A 152 -0.03 -22.22 -7.19
C TYR A 152 0.23 -20.76 -7.60
N TRP A 153 -0.60 -19.82 -7.15
CA TRP A 153 -0.49 -18.42 -7.55
C TRP A 153 0.78 -17.76 -6.99
N GLN A 154 1.16 -18.10 -5.78
CA GLN A 154 2.40 -17.59 -5.18
C GLN A 154 3.63 -18.10 -5.95
N LEU A 155 3.68 -19.37 -6.29
CA LEU A 155 4.76 -19.96 -7.09
C LEU A 155 4.76 -19.43 -8.52
N HIS A 156 3.61 -19.35 -9.17
CA HIS A 156 3.48 -18.87 -10.54
C HIS A 156 4.08 -17.48 -10.71
N PHE A 157 3.75 -16.54 -9.84
CA PHE A 157 4.28 -15.18 -9.92
C PHE A 157 5.74 -15.07 -9.45
N TYR A 158 6.23 -16.04 -8.73
CA TYR A 158 7.63 -16.13 -8.35
C TYR A 158 8.50 -16.73 -9.46
N GLU A 159 8.10 -17.86 -10.05
CA GLU A 159 8.92 -18.64 -10.99
C GLU A 159 8.89 -18.09 -12.42
N ASN A 160 7.79 -17.50 -12.85
CA ASN A 160 7.64 -17.02 -14.23
C ASN A 160 8.21 -15.63 -14.49
N GLY A 161 9.16 -15.18 -13.68
CA GLY A 161 9.91 -13.93 -13.92
C GLY A 161 9.09 -12.65 -13.79
N THR A 162 7.82 -12.74 -13.40
CA THR A 162 7.02 -11.56 -13.08
C THR A 162 7.50 -10.89 -11.79
N VAL A 163 8.31 -11.63 -11.01
CA VAL A 163 8.91 -11.20 -9.77
C VAL A 163 10.34 -11.67 -9.70
N HIS A 164 11.27 -10.76 -9.56
CA HIS A 164 12.70 -11.08 -9.47
C HIS A 164 13.15 -11.44 -8.05
N LYS A 165 12.27 -11.34 -7.06
CA LYS A 165 12.62 -11.55 -5.66
C LYS A 165 11.50 -12.28 -4.92
N LYS A 166 11.93 -13.12 -4.01
CA LYS A 166 11.12 -13.91 -3.12
C LYS A 166 9.93 -13.10 -2.55
N TYR A 167 8.70 -13.52 -2.83
CA TYR A 167 7.43 -13.00 -2.30
C TYR A 167 6.92 -11.64 -2.81
N TYR A 168 7.40 -11.12 -3.92
CA TYR A 168 6.97 -9.83 -4.48
C TYR A 168 5.91 -9.94 -5.59
N GLY A 169 5.16 -11.02 -5.60
CA GLY A 169 4.24 -11.34 -6.70
C GLY A 169 2.82 -10.82 -6.56
N GLU A 170 2.36 -10.48 -5.35
CA GLU A 170 0.94 -10.20 -5.10
C GLU A 170 0.42 -9.01 -5.92
N GLN A 171 1.18 -7.94 -6.05
CA GLN A 171 0.79 -6.80 -6.89
C GLN A 171 0.69 -7.14 -8.38
N ASN A 172 1.52 -8.07 -8.86
CA ASN A 172 1.45 -8.54 -10.24
C ASN A 172 0.24 -9.47 -10.44
N TYR A 173 -0.05 -10.29 -9.45
CA TYR A 173 -1.26 -11.10 -9.43
C TYR A 173 -2.52 -10.23 -9.46
N VAL A 174 -2.63 -9.23 -8.58
CA VAL A 174 -3.75 -8.28 -8.58
C VAL A 174 -3.89 -7.62 -9.95
N LYS A 175 -2.80 -7.10 -10.52
CA LYS A 175 -2.81 -6.50 -11.86
C LYS A 175 -3.33 -7.48 -12.90
N TRP A 176 -2.84 -8.72 -12.88
CA TRP A 176 -3.30 -9.75 -13.82
C TRP A 176 -4.81 -9.92 -13.74
N LYS A 177 -5.33 -10.11 -12.52
CA LYS A 177 -6.77 -10.31 -12.32
C LYS A 177 -7.61 -9.11 -12.75
N ILE A 178 -7.13 -7.89 -12.46
CA ILE A 178 -7.79 -6.66 -12.93
C ILE A 178 -7.91 -6.64 -14.46
N LEU A 179 -6.84 -6.99 -15.18
CA LEU A 179 -6.85 -7.00 -16.64
C LEU A 179 -7.71 -8.16 -17.21
N GLU A 180 -7.61 -9.36 -16.63
CA GLU A 180 -8.37 -10.54 -17.02
C GLU A 180 -9.88 -10.29 -16.94
N HIS A 181 -10.33 -9.67 -15.84
CA HIS A 181 -11.74 -9.33 -15.61
C HIS A 181 -12.15 -7.97 -16.18
N LYS A 182 -11.27 -7.32 -16.96
CA LYS A 182 -11.51 -6.01 -17.58
C LYS A 182 -11.96 -4.93 -16.60
N ALA A 183 -11.47 -5.02 -15.35
CA ALA A 183 -11.68 -3.98 -14.37
C ALA A 183 -10.82 -2.75 -14.67
N LYS A 184 -11.28 -1.60 -14.27
CA LYS A 184 -10.59 -0.32 -14.49
C LYS A 184 -9.43 -0.19 -13.50
N LEU A 185 -8.26 0.23 -13.99
CA LEU A 185 -7.08 0.56 -13.18
C LEU A 185 -6.79 2.05 -13.30
N THR A 186 -6.98 2.79 -12.22
CA THR A 186 -6.71 4.22 -12.13
C THR A 186 -5.53 4.50 -11.22
N LYS A 187 -4.81 5.57 -11.50
CA LYS A 187 -3.64 5.97 -10.73
C LYS A 187 -3.77 7.36 -10.14
N THR A 188 -3.31 7.50 -8.90
CA THR A 188 -3.23 8.79 -8.24
C THR A 188 -2.21 9.72 -8.92
N PRO A 189 -2.31 11.03 -8.72
CA PRO A 189 -1.29 11.98 -9.14
C PRO A 189 0.11 11.60 -8.62
N SER A 190 1.11 11.74 -9.47
CA SER A 190 2.48 11.34 -9.13
C SER A 190 3.13 12.25 -8.08
N GLU A 191 2.67 13.48 -7.95
CA GLU A 191 3.15 14.46 -6.97
C GLU A 191 2.77 14.14 -5.53
N TRP A 192 1.80 13.24 -5.31
CA TRP A 192 1.32 12.88 -3.97
C TRP A 192 2.25 11.95 -3.20
N ILE A 193 3.14 11.25 -3.89
CA ILE A 193 4.00 10.27 -3.27
C ILE A 193 5.45 10.43 -3.71
N ALA A 194 6.36 10.33 -2.75
CA ALA A 194 7.79 10.23 -2.98
C ALA A 194 8.34 8.95 -2.35
N LYS A 195 9.50 8.53 -2.82
CA LYS A 195 10.23 7.41 -2.25
C LYS A 195 11.40 7.95 -1.43
N TYR A 196 11.54 7.45 -0.21
CA TYR A 196 12.73 7.68 0.58
C TYR A 196 13.94 6.98 -0.06
N THR A 197 15.07 7.63 -0.05
CA THR A 197 16.36 7.06 -0.41
C THR A 197 17.42 7.49 0.60
N ASP A 198 18.28 6.56 0.99
CA ASP A 198 19.46 6.80 1.81
C ASP A 198 20.71 7.10 0.95
N ASP A 199 20.60 6.87 -0.36
CA ASP A 199 21.66 7.16 -1.32
C ASP A 199 21.53 8.61 -1.82
N TYR A 200 22.27 9.53 -1.25
CA TYR A 200 22.46 10.83 -1.85
C TYR A 200 23.32 10.68 -3.12
N ASN A 201 22.70 10.84 -4.27
CA ASN A 201 23.38 10.81 -5.55
C ASN A 201 23.38 12.21 -6.16
N GLU A 202 24.51 12.89 -6.09
CA GLU A 202 24.70 14.25 -6.63
C GLU A 202 24.43 14.32 -8.15
N ASN A 203 24.57 13.22 -8.87
CA ASN A 203 24.26 13.16 -10.31
C ASN A 203 22.77 13.01 -10.61
N LEU A 204 21.97 12.59 -9.62
CA LEU A 204 20.54 12.64 -9.69
C LEU A 204 20.09 14.01 -9.17
N LYS A 205 19.96 15.01 -10.05
CA LYS A 205 19.35 16.33 -9.77
C LYS A 205 17.93 16.26 -9.18
N LEU A 206 17.58 15.13 -8.57
CA LEU A 206 16.24 14.75 -8.16
C LEU A 206 16.14 14.41 -6.67
N ASN A 207 17.27 14.44 -5.94
CA ASN A 207 17.23 14.18 -4.50
C ASN A 207 16.87 15.48 -3.78
N GLN A 208 15.66 15.55 -3.27
CA GLN A 208 15.26 16.65 -2.40
C GLN A 208 15.35 16.25 -0.94
N ILE A 209 15.79 17.21 -0.14
CA ILE A 209 15.72 17.13 1.31
C ILE A 209 14.36 17.67 1.73
N TYR A 210 13.54 16.79 2.29
CA TYR A 210 12.25 17.16 2.85
C TYR A 210 12.38 17.34 4.35
N MET A 211 12.08 18.55 4.82
CA MET A 211 12.01 18.87 6.25
C MET A 211 10.59 18.58 6.74
N GLN A 212 10.43 17.66 7.67
CA GLN A 212 9.16 17.47 8.34
C GLN A 212 8.85 18.66 9.26
N LYS A 213 7.63 19.17 9.21
CA LYS A 213 7.20 20.35 10.01
C LYS A 213 7.28 20.14 11.53
N PHE A 214 7.38 18.90 11.98
CA PHE A 214 7.28 18.53 13.39
C PHE A 214 8.58 17.98 13.97
N ASP A 215 9.63 17.91 13.14
CA ASP A 215 10.92 17.35 13.53
C ASP A 215 12.05 18.13 12.86
N THR A 216 13.19 18.22 13.54
CA THR A 216 14.41 18.82 12.98
C THR A 216 15.08 17.91 11.96
N ASP A 217 14.59 16.68 11.81
CA ASP A 217 15.11 15.70 10.88
C ASP A 217 14.60 15.92 9.45
N PHE A 218 15.43 15.60 8.50
CA PHE A 218 15.10 15.69 7.08
C PHE A 218 15.21 14.33 6.40
N MET A 219 14.38 14.13 5.39
CA MET A 219 14.40 12.94 4.54
C MET A 219 14.96 13.26 3.18
N ILE A 220 15.81 12.37 2.67
CA ILE A 220 16.26 12.42 1.29
C ILE A 220 15.26 11.67 0.42
N LEU A 221 14.73 12.36 -0.59
CA LEU A 221 13.70 11.81 -1.49
C LEU A 221 14.25 11.67 -2.90
N ASP A 222 13.67 10.73 -3.64
CA ASP A 222 14.11 10.35 -5.00
C ASP A 222 13.62 11.30 -6.09
N LYS A 223 12.93 12.36 -5.73
CA LYS A 223 12.44 13.37 -6.67
C LYS A 223 12.24 14.71 -6.00
N GLU A 224 12.13 15.74 -6.81
CA GLU A 224 11.65 17.05 -6.39
C GLU A 224 10.21 16.97 -5.89
N VAL A 225 9.94 17.60 -4.76
CA VAL A 225 8.63 17.60 -4.10
C VAL A 225 8.12 19.02 -3.88
N ASN A 226 6.83 19.15 -3.73
CA ASN A 226 6.13 20.39 -3.47
C ASN A 226 5.07 20.18 -2.35
N GLU A 227 4.28 21.18 -2.10
CA GLU A 227 3.22 21.18 -1.08
C GLU A 227 2.14 20.09 -1.29
N LYS A 228 2.09 19.48 -2.48
CA LYS A 228 1.16 18.38 -2.79
C LYS A 228 1.63 17.03 -2.29
N LEU A 229 2.88 16.91 -1.80
CA LEU A 229 3.38 15.66 -1.24
C LEU A 229 2.54 15.24 -0.04
N LYS A 230 2.04 14.00 -0.07
CA LYS A 230 1.19 13.42 0.97
C LYS A 230 1.85 12.25 1.68
N VAL A 231 2.59 11.43 0.93
CA VAL A 231 3.12 10.15 1.41
C VAL A 231 4.57 9.99 1.02
N VAL A 232 5.39 9.55 1.96
CA VAL A 232 6.75 9.05 1.71
C VAL A 232 6.78 7.56 1.93
N HIS A 233 7.22 6.82 0.92
CA HIS A 233 7.27 5.38 0.90
C HIS A 233 8.70 4.86 1.07
N PHE A 234 8.93 4.01 2.07
CA PHE A 234 10.22 3.41 2.42
C PHE A 234 10.33 2.01 1.83
N THR A 235 10.62 1.91 0.55
CA THR A 235 10.65 0.62 -0.15
C THR A 235 12.00 -0.08 -0.01
N GLY A 236 11.96 -1.37 0.22
CA GLY A 236 13.12 -2.25 0.11
C GLY A 236 13.58 -2.87 1.43
N VAL A 237 14.16 -4.06 1.31
CA VAL A 237 14.78 -4.77 2.44
C VAL A 237 16.03 -4.01 2.86
N GLY A 238 16.10 -3.60 4.13
CA GLY A 238 17.22 -2.84 4.69
C GLY A 238 17.00 -1.32 4.78
N ARG A 239 16.03 -0.75 4.07
CA ARG A 239 15.62 0.65 4.22
C ARG A 239 14.60 0.73 5.33
N LYS A 240 15.08 0.67 6.56
CA LYS A 240 14.24 0.89 7.73
C LYS A 240 13.85 2.36 7.77
N ILE A 241 12.60 2.62 8.12
CA ILE A 241 12.20 3.96 8.56
C ILE A 241 13.13 4.32 9.71
N ASN A 242 13.92 5.38 9.56
CA ASN A 242 14.75 5.86 10.65
C ASN A 242 13.81 6.23 11.81
N GLU A 243 14.16 5.81 13.00
CA GLU A 243 13.35 6.02 14.21
C GLU A 243 13.08 7.49 14.47
N ASN A 244 13.97 8.35 14.02
CA ASN A 244 13.89 9.80 14.18
C ASN A 244 12.79 10.47 13.31
N TYR A 245 12.31 9.83 12.23
CA TYR A 245 11.24 10.37 11.40
C TYR A 245 9.83 10.12 11.93
N LEU A 246 9.71 9.77 13.20
CA LEU A 246 8.57 8.99 13.65
C LEU A 246 7.86 9.57 14.86
N LEU A 247 8.19 10.77 15.24
CA LEU A 247 7.55 11.49 16.35
C LEU A 247 6.38 12.34 15.92
#